data_2d7daece38530bdeb5649da6a41c5fcf
#
_entry.id   2d7daece38530bdeb5649da6a41c5fcf
#
_cell.length_a   1.000
_cell.length_b   1.000
_cell.length_c   1.000
_cell.angle_alpha   90.00
_cell.angle_beta   90.00
_cell.angle_gamma   90.00
#
_symmetry.space_group_name_H-M   'P 1'
#
loop_
_entity.id
_entity.type
_entity.pdbx_description
1 polymer ?
#
loop_
_entity_poly.entity_id
_entity_poly.type
_entity_poly.pdbx_seq_one_letter_code
_entity_poly.pdbx_strand_id
1 'polypeptide(L)'
;MKTTLAVAVSLALLSHGPARADGPGSLRQLSNALSQLADKVSPAVVQVIVSGYGPTSADERHTDAAFIARQRGIGSGIIVDPAGYIVTNAHVVEGAQRILVLLASTSSGQARRQAMKKGVFKASLVGAHREADLAVLKIDAERLPAIPLRDLPPVKQGELVIAVGSPQGLASSMTMGVVSAPAREPDLDVPMLFVQTDAPINPGNSGGPLINADGDIVGINTFILSRSGGSQGLGFAIPVNVVRFVYEGLRKNGRVDRVELGISVQGIAPTLSEGLGLERDWGVVISDVTPGGPAEIAGLRRADIIDAVDGRPIDSAASLMSALYRHTDKRLAQVEVLRGGERLTVQVPAAERGRRMEEMLDTADSGKNLIRRLGILCVDADDKVRQVVSLREPGGVLVVARTLDGTSQDSGLIQGDVVHAFNRERIDSVDGLRRAIKARKPGEAVVLQIERSGQFHYLHFEME
;
A
#
# COMPACT_ATOMS: atom_id res chain seq x y z
N MET A 1 50.50 64.95 -45.71
CA MET A 1 49.99 64.94 -44.33
C MET A 1 49.20 63.66 -44.16
N LYS A 2 49.81 62.67 -43.52
CA LYS A 2 49.17 61.35 -43.23
C LYS A 2 49.07 61.24 -41.71
N THR A 3 47.88 61.30 -41.18
CA THR A 3 47.59 61.19 -39.75
C THR A 3 47.30 59.71 -39.45
N THR A 4 48.18 59.09 -38.69
CA THR A 4 48.05 57.70 -38.25
C THR A 4 47.26 57.67 -36.92
N LEU A 5 46.12 57.02 -36.90
CA LEU A 5 45.26 56.79 -35.71
C LEU A 5 45.72 55.51 -35.03
N ALA A 6 46.27 55.59 -33.82
CA ALA A 6 46.65 54.46 -33.01
C ALA A 6 45.43 54.03 -32.13
N VAL A 7 44.92 52.83 -32.33
CA VAL A 7 43.90 52.23 -31.51
C VAL A 7 44.59 51.44 -30.38
N ALA A 8 44.47 51.92 -29.16
CA ALA A 8 44.92 51.19 -27.97
C ALA A 8 43.86 50.16 -27.57
N VAL A 9 44.15 48.85 -27.71
CA VAL A 9 43.33 47.74 -27.22
C VAL A 9 43.74 47.44 -25.76
N SER A 10 42.90 47.85 -24.81
CA SER A 10 43.08 47.52 -23.39
C SER A 10 42.63 46.09 -23.15
N LEU A 11 43.59 45.19 -22.91
CA LEU A 11 43.34 43.80 -22.52
C LEU A 11 43.01 43.76 -21.02
N ALA A 12 41.72 43.69 -20.66
CA ALA A 12 41.29 43.47 -19.29
C ALA A 12 41.51 41.99 -18.96
N LEU A 13 42.61 41.68 -18.28
CA LEU A 13 42.86 40.38 -17.66
C LEU A 13 41.88 40.20 -16.48
N LEU A 14 40.77 39.52 -16.72
CA LEU A 14 39.93 38.96 -15.67
C LEU A 14 40.74 37.89 -14.94
N SER A 15 41.35 38.27 -13.82
CA SER A 15 41.92 37.32 -12.87
C SER A 15 40.79 36.49 -12.23
N HIS A 16 40.49 35.37 -12.83
CA HIS A 16 39.74 34.32 -12.13
C HIS A 16 40.68 33.80 -11.03
N GLY A 17 40.47 34.25 -9.82
CA GLY A 17 41.08 33.61 -8.66
C GLY A 17 40.75 32.14 -8.66
N PRO A 18 41.67 31.22 -8.22
CA PRO A 18 41.38 29.83 -8.14
C PRO A 18 40.12 29.65 -7.28
N ALA A 19 39.09 28.99 -7.83
CA ALA A 19 37.97 28.51 -7.04
C ALA A 19 38.55 27.75 -5.87
N ARG A 20 38.48 28.30 -4.65
CA ARG A 20 38.83 27.56 -3.45
C ARG A 20 37.94 26.32 -3.43
N ALA A 21 38.50 25.18 -3.70
CA ALA A 21 37.90 23.92 -3.33
C ALA A 21 37.68 24.02 -1.80
N ASP A 22 36.43 24.12 -1.38
CA ASP A 22 36.07 24.01 0.02
C ASP A 22 36.52 22.62 0.51
N GLY A 23 37.73 22.60 1.12
CA GLY A 23 38.42 21.41 1.56
C GLY A 23 37.67 20.70 2.75
N PRO A 24 38.37 20.00 3.62
CA PRO A 24 37.83 19.12 4.69
C PRO A 24 36.67 19.71 5.52
N GLY A 25 36.43 21.03 5.46
CA GLY A 25 35.32 21.72 6.13
C GLY A 25 33.93 21.34 5.60
N SER A 26 33.76 21.24 4.29
CA SER A 26 32.45 20.95 3.67
C SER A 26 32.00 19.50 3.92
N LEU A 27 32.92 18.54 3.86
CA LEU A 27 32.63 17.14 4.19
C LEU A 27 32.28 16.95 5.67
N ARG A 28 32.93 17.69 6.58
CA ARG A 28 32.58 17.69 8.00
C ARG A 28 31.21 18.31 8.24
N GLN A 29 30.88 19.38 7.55
CA GLN A 29 29.55 20.01 7.61
C GLN A 29 28.47 19.04 7.18
N LEU A 30 28.65 18.35 6.04
CA LEU A 30 27.71 17.31 5.56
C LEU A 30 27.59 16.17 6.58
N SER A 31 28.72 15.66 7.10
CA SER A 31 28.71 14.60 8.11
C SER A 31 27.96 15.01 9.39
N ASN A 32 28.17 16.26 9.85
CA ASN A 32 27.47 16.78 11.01
C ASN A 32 25.96 16.94 10.76
N ALA A 33 25.59 17.45 9.57
CA ALA A 33 24.17 17.58 9.17
C ALA A 33 23.48 16.21 9.15
N LEU A 34 24.11 15.20 8.56
CA LEU A 34 23.58 13.82 8.53
C LEU A 34 23.45 13.22 9.93
N SER A 35 24.43 13.47 10.83
CA SER A 35 24.36 13.02 12.23
C SER A 35 23.21 13.68 12.98
N GLN A 36 23.05 15.00 12.83
CA GLN A 36 21.92 15.73 13.44
C GLN A 36 20.57 15.26 12.90
N LEU A 37 20.50 14.95 11.61
CA LEU A 37 19.30 14.40 11.00
C LEU A 37 18.98 13.00 11.55
N ALA A 38 20.01 12.15 11.75
CA ALA A 38 19.87 10.85 12.40
C ALA A 38 19.33 10.98 13.82
N ASP A 39 19.87 11.89 14.61
CA ASP A 39 19.43 12.13 16.00
C ASP A 39 17.98 12.65 16.06
N LYS A 40 17.56 13.42 15.06
CA LYS A 40 16.20 13.95 14.95
C LYS A 40 15.19 12.85 14.57
N VAL A 41 15.53 11.98 13.61
CA VAL A 41 14.58 11.07 12.96
C VAL A 41 14.56 9.70 13.61
N SER A 42 15.73 9.13 13.96
CA SER A 42 15.82 7.76 14.46
C SER A 42 14.95 7.45 15.67
N PRO A 43 14.72 8.37 16.63
CA PRO A 43 13.85 8.10 17.77
C PRO A 43 12.38 7.83 17.40
N ALA A 44 11.91 8.35 16.25
CA ALA A 44 10.56 8.15 15.77
C ALA A 44 10.42 6.88 14.91
N VAL A 45 11.53 6.26 14.47
CA VAL A 45 11.51 5.04 13.66
C VAL A 45 11.49 3.83 14.59
N VAL A 46 10.56 2.92 14.33
CA VAL A 46 10.32 1.74 15.17
C VAL A 46 10.50 0.46 14.37
N GLN A 47 10.81 -0.63 15.07
CA GLN A 47 10.72 -1.96 14.50
C GLN A 47 9.32 -2.53 14.74
N VAL A 48 8.73 -3.10 13.69
CA VAL A 48 7.46 -3.81 13.74
C VAL A 48 7.75 -5.31 13.60
N ILE A 49 7.36 -6.10 14.59
CA ILE A 49 7.49 -7.55 14.60
C ILE A 49 6.08 -8.15 14.62
N VAL A 50 5.81 -8.99 13.64
CA VAL A 50 4.52 -9.65 13.51
C VAL A 50 4.66 -11.17 13.64
N SER A 51 3.64 -11.79 14.18
CA SER A 51 3.44 -13.23 14.12
C SER A 51 1.98 -13.52 13.84
N GLY A 52 1.72 -14.35 12.85
CA GLY A 52 0.36 -14.65 12.41
C GLY A 52 0.33 -15.56 11.21
N TYR A 53 -0.75 -15.47 10.46
CA TYR A 53 -0.93 -16.13 9.18
C TYR A 53 -1.04 -15.07 8.10
N GLY A 54 -0.32 -15.22 7.01
CA GLY A 54 -0.34 -14.31 5.89
C GLY A 54 -0.32 -15.05 4.55
N PRO A 55 -0.64 -14.37 3.45
CA PRO A 55 -0.57 -14.95 2.13
C PRO A 55 0.85 -15.42 1.85
N THR A 56 0.96 -16.55 1.20
CA THR A 56 2.24 -17.05 0.71
C THR A 56 2.41 -16.63 -0.73
N SER A 57 3.60 -16.15 -1.07
CA SER A 57 4.08 -16.01 -2.45
C SER A 57 4.40 -17.39 -3.05
N ALA A 58 3.55 -18.38 -2.84
CA ALA A 58 3.74 -19.70 -3.42
C ALA A 58 3.34 -19.64 -4.88
N ASP A 59 4.38 -19.62 -5.72
CA ASP A 59 4.38 -20.00 -7.13
C ASP A 59 3.17 -19.55 -7.96
N GLU A 60 3.40 -18.65 -8.88
CA GLU A 60 2.51 -18.15 -9.94
C GLU A 60 1.98 -19.27 -10.87
N ARG A 61 1.50 -20.38 -10.32
CA ARG A 61 0.85 -21.43 -11.09
C ARG A 61 -0.66 -21.36 -10.88
N HIS A 62 -1.31 -20.45 -11.62
CA HIS A 62 -2.66 -20.61 -12.18
C HIS A 62 -3.74 -21.18 -11.25
N THR A 63 -3.88 -20.67 -10.03
CA THR A 63 -5.08 -20.91 -9.23
C THR A 63 -5.55 -19.64 -8.55
N ASP A 64 -6.80 -19.25 -8.78
CA ASP A 64 -7.49 -18.11 -8.13
C ASP A 64 -7.69 -18.29 -6.61
N ALA A 65 -6.94 -19.16 -5.96
CA ALA A 65 -7.08 -19.46 -4.55
C ALA A 65 -6.05 -18.71 -3.70
N ALA A 66 -6.51 -17.84 -2.81
CA ALA A 66 -5.66 -17.19 -1.81
C ALA A 66 -5.20 -18.22 -0.76
N PHE A 67 -3.90 -18.48 -0.69
CA PHE A 67 -3.30 -19.36 0.31
C PHE A 67 -2.66 -18.54 1.43
N ILE A 68 -2.81 -18.99 2.68
CA ILE A 68 -2.18 -18.37 3.85
C ILE A 68 -1.30 -19.38 4.61
N ALA A 69 -0.16 -18.96 5.13
CA ALA A 69 0.73 -19.76 5.96
C ALA A 69 1.15 -19.00 7.22
N ARG A 70 1.67 -19.74 8.22
CA ARG A 70 2.21 -19.11 9.41
C ARG A 70 3.44 -18.29 9.05
N GLN A 71 3.37 -16.99 9.30
CA GLN A 71 4.44 -16.05 9.00
C GLN A 71 4.97 -15.39 10.26
N ARG A 72 6.26 -15.09 10.21
CA ARG A 72 6.90 -14.12 11.10
C ARG A 72 7.50 -13.04 10.22
N GLY A 73 7.00 -11.84 10.35
CA GLY A 73 7.48 -10.69 9.59
C GLY A 73 8.23 -9.72 10.50
N ILE A 74 9.21 -9.05 9.93
CA ILE A 74 9.93 -7.94 10.55
C ILE A 74 9.96 -6.82 9.52
N GLY A 75 9.49 -5.63 9.94
CA GLY A 75 9.56 -4.41 9.16
C GLY A 75 9.85 -3.22 10.04
N SER A 76 9.76 -2.05 9.46
CA SER A 76 9.88 -0.77 10.13
C SER A 76 8.53 -0.06 10.20
N GLY A 77 8.46 0.96 11.03
CA GLY A 77 7.37 1.92 11.08
C GLY A 77 7.88 3.28 11.50
N ILE A 78 7.06 4.29 11.31
CA ILE A 78 7.33 5.65 11.75
C ILE A 78 6.21 6.15 12.66
N ILE A 79 6.55 6.67 13.83
CA ILE A 79 5.61 7.33 14.73
C ILE A 79 5.30 8.70 14.13
N VAL A 80 4.04 8.91 13.77
CA VAL A 80 3.57 10.16 13.12
C VAL A 80 2.79 11.06 14.06
N ASP A 81 2.40 10.53 15.23
CA ASP A 81 1.67 11.26 16.27
C ASP A 81 2.20 10.86 17.65
N PRO A 82 2.54 11.83 18.55
CA PRO A 82 3.02 11.56 19.90
C PRO A 82 2.11 10.69 20.77
N ALA A 83 0.83 10.56 20.40
CA ALA A 83 -0.13 9.66 21.03
C ALA A 83 0.07 8.18 20.67
N GLY A 84 1.10 7.83 19.88
CA GLY A 84 1.43 6.44 19.56
C GLY A 84 0.81 5.88 18.29
N TYR A 85 0.44 6.73 17.34
CA TYR A 85 0.07 6.29 16.00
C TYR A 85 1.31 6.10 15.15
N ILE A 86 1.38 4.95 14.47
CA ILE A 86 2.51 4.51 13.68
C ILE A 86 2.02 4.15 12.29
N VAL A 87 2.72 4.63 11.27
CA VAL A 87 2.53 4.22 9.87
C VAL A 87 3.56 3.15 9.53
N THR A 88 3.12 2.12 8.83
CA THR A 88 3.95 1.03 8.27
C THR A 88 3.33 0.55 6.96
N ASN A 89 3.94 -0.43 6.28
CA ASN A 89 3.31 -1.06 5.12
C ASN A 89 2.24 -2.08 5.52
N ALA A 90 1.24 -2.25 4.66
CA ALA A 90 0.18 -3.23 4.86
C ALA A 90 0.74 -4.66 4.83
N HIS A 91 1.62 -4.98 3.87
CA HIS A 91 2.26 -6.31 3.78
C HIS A 91 3.07 -6.68 5.03
N VAL A 92 3.59 -5.70 5.80
CA VAL A 92 4.32 -5.96 7.06
C VAL A 92 3.40 -6.53 8.13
N VAL A 93 2.13 -6.13 8.15
CA VAL A 93 1.17 -6.51 9.20
C VAL A 93 0.08 -7.46 8.71
N GLU A 94 0.15 -7.88 7.47
CA GLU A 94 -0.83 -8.77 6.85
C GLU A 94 -0.90 -10.11 7.58
N GLY A 95 -2.13 -10.56 7.90
CA GLY A 95 -2.37 -11.80 8.63
C GLY A 95 -1.85 -11.83 10.06
N ALA A 96 -1.44 -10.69 10.63
CA ALA A 96 -0.87 -10.60 11.95
C ALA A 96 -1.88 -10.96 13.05
N GLN A 97 -1.60 -11.99 13.85
CA GLN A 97 -2.32 -12.28 15.09
C GLN A 97 -1.77 -11.46 16.27
N ARG A 98 -0.50 -11.13 16.21
CA ARG A 98 0.20 -10.35 17.22
C ARG A 98 1.18 -9.41 16.57
N ILE A 99 1.07 -8.14 16.92
CA ILE A 99 1.96 -7.07 16.48
C ILE A 99 2.68 -6.53 17.70
N LEU A 100 4.01 -6.50 17.63
CA LEU A 100 4.87 -5.90 18.63
C LEU A 100 5.65 -4.77 17.97
N VAL A 101 5.72 -3.64 18.67
CA VAL A 101 6.49 -2.47 18.26
C VAL A 101 7.64 -2.30 19.25
N LEU A 102 8.86 -2.22 18.72
CA LEU A 102 10.06 -1.91 19.49
C LEU A 102 10.48 -0.48 19.16
N LEU A 103 10.52 0.36 20.19
CA LEU A 103 11.04 1.73 20.07
C LEU A 103 12.56 1.70 19.90
N ALA A 104 13.08 2.67 19.12
CA ALA A 104 14.51 2.86 19.01
C ALA A 104 15.13 3.14 20.39
N SER A 105 16.20 2.41 20.73
CA SER A 105 16.96 2.67 21.96
C SER A 105 18.14 3.56 21.64
N THR A 106 18.22 4.71 22.27
CA THR A 106 19.36 5.63 22.18
C THR A 106 20.55 5.20 23.02
N SER A 107 20.42 4.08 23.78
CA SER A 107 21.44 3.62 24.74
C SER A 107 22.30 2.47 24.19
N SER A 108 23.57 2.42 24.54
CA SER A 108 24.50 1.34 24.21
C SER A 108 24.71 0.38 25.42
N GLY A 109 25.14 -0.88 25.17
CA GLY A 109 25.54 -1.83 26.20
C GLY A 109 24.42 -2.41 27.08
N GLN A 110 24.62 -2.54 28.39
CA GLN A 110 23.64 -3.10 29.33
C GLN A 110 22.38 -2.25 29.48
N ALA A 111 22.49 -0.93 29.37
CA ALA A 111 21.36 0.00 29.34
C ALA A 111 20.44 -0.26 28.16
N ARG A 112 20.99 -0.66 27.00
CA ARG A 112 20.22 -1.06 25.81
C ARG A 112 19.35 -2.29 26.10
N ARG A 113 19.86 -3.32 26.80
CA ARG A 113 19.09 -4.53 27.14
C ARG A 113 17.93 -4.23 28.10
N GLN A 114 18.13 -3.29 29.04
CA GLN A 114 17.05 -2.85 29.93
C GLN A 114 16.04 -1.94 29.24
N ALA A 115 16.50 -1.03 28.36
CA ALA A 115 15.65 -0.18 27.55
C ALA A 115 14.80 -1.01 26.55
N MET A 116 15.37 -2.06 25.93
CA MET A 116 14.62 -2.98 25.07
C MET A 116 13.49 -3.69 25.81
N LYS A 117 13.65 -4.05 27.10
CA LYS A 117 12.54 -4.62 27.89
C LYS A 117 11.43 -3.62 28.21
N LYS A 118 11.74 -2.33 28.30
CA LYS A 118 10.78 -1.24 28.54
C LYS A 118 10.21 -0.64 27.26
N GLY A 119 10.86 -0.85 26.11
CA GLY A 119 10.48 -0.28 24.83
C GLY A 119 9.70 -1.21 23.90
N VAL A 120 9.19 -2.36 24.40
CA VAL A 120 8.35 -3.29 23.61
C VAL A 120 6.89 -3.07 23.94
N PHE A 121 6.13 -2.69 22.95
CA PHE A 121 4.69 -2.44 23.09
C PHE A 121 3.89 -3.43 22.25
N LYS A 122 2.76 -3.88 22.78
CA LYS A 122 1.75 -4.53 21.96
C LYS A 122 1.03 -3.45 21.14
N ALA A 123 0.96 -3.62 19.83
CA ALA A 123 0.22 -2.72 18.97
C ALA A 123 -1.11 -3.32 18.57
N SER A 124 -2.11 -2.46 18.39
CA SER A 124 -3.36 -2.78 17.72
C SER A 124 -3.32 -2.23 16.29
N LEU A 125 -3.86 -2.98 15.35
CA LEU A 125 -4.09 -2.52 13.99
C LEU A 125 -5.31 -1.59 14.02
N VAL A 126 -5.12 -0.33 13.63
CA VAL A 126 -6.21 0.65 13.46
C VAL A 126 -6.94 0.38 12.15
N GLY A 127 -6.17 0.09 11.09
CA GLY A 127 -6.65 -0.29 9.79
C GLY A 127 -5.50 -0.47 8.80
N ALA A 128 -5.79 -1.11 7.67
CA ALA A 128 -4.87 -1.31 6.56
C ALA A 128 -5.53 -0.94 5.24
N HIS A 129 -4.73 -0.48 4.28
CA HIS A 129 -5.14 -0.17 2.92
C HIS A 129 -4.16 -0.82 1.95
N ARG A 130 -4.55 -2.00 1.42
CA ARG A 130 -3.68 -2.85 0.59
C ARG A 130 -3.25 -2.20 -0.70
N GLU A 131 -4.16 -1.52 -1.40
CA GLU A 131 -3.85 -0.89 -2.69
C GLU A 131 -2.70 0.11 -2.60
N ALA A 132 -2.62 0.86 -1.50
CA ALA A 132 -1.51 1.78 -1.26
C ALA A 132 -0.41 1.15 -0.40
N ASP A 133 -0.53 -0.13 -0.04
CA ASP A 133 0.40 -0.85 0.85
C ASP A 133 0.71 -0.10 2.15
N LEU A 134 -0.30 0.44 2.82
CA LEU A 134 -0.17 1.20 4.07
C LEU A 134 -1.05 0.63 5.18
N ALA A 135 -0.51 0.66 6.40
CA ALA A 135 -1.25 0.33 7.61
C ALA A 135 -0.96 1.34 8.73
N VAL A 136 -1.94 1.52 9.61
CA VAL A 136 -1.82 2.35 10.81
C VAL A 136 -1.93 1.47 12.03
N LEU A 137 -0.92 1.57 12.91
CA LEU A 137 -0.88 0.89 14.19
C LEU A 137 -1.06 1.89 15.33
N LYS A 138 -1.53 1.39 16.47
CA LYS A 138 -1.64 2.16 17.71
C LYS A 138 -0.97 1.40 18.85
N ILE A 139 -0.10 2.07 19.57
CA ILE A 139 0.50 1.58 20.83
C ILE A 139 -0.02 2.43 22.00
N ASP A 140 -0.13 1.82 23.17
CA ASP A 140 -0.51 2.50 24.40
C ASP A 140 0.71 3.16 25.06
N ALA A 141 1.10 4.31 24.50
CA ALA A 141 2.17 5.16 24.97
C ALA A 141 1.92 6.61 24.55
N GLU A 142 2.40 7.54 25.34
CA GLU A 142 2.22 8.98 25.14
C GLU A 142 3.55 9.70 25.09
N ARG A 143 3.56 10.93 24.55
CA ARG A 143 4.74 11.81 24.44
C ARG A 143 5.90 11.15 23.72
N LEU A 144 5.57 10.34 22.73
CA LEU A 144 6.57 9.68 21.90
C LEU A 144 7.21 10.69 20.92
N PRO A 145 8.50 10.49 20.58
CA PRO A 145 9.09 11.22 19.46
C PRO A 145 8.32 10.87 18.18
N ALA A 146 7.88 11.87 17.46
CA ALA A 146 7.05 11.70 16.27
C ALA A 146 7.47 12.67 15.17
N ILE A 147 7.34 12.27 13.91
CA ILE A 147 7.52 13.13 12.74
C ILE A 147 6.15 13.24 12.06
N PRO A 148 5.52 14.43 12.10
CA PRO A 148 4.19 14.61 11.54
C PRO A 148 4.20 14.51 10.02
N LEU A 149 3.11 13.99 9.45
CA LEU A 149 2.86 13.97 8.02
C LEU A 149 2.46 15.39 7.55
N ARG A 150 3.41 16.13 6.98
CA ARG A 150 3.18 17.49 6.50
C ARG A 150 2.69 17.49 5.06
N ASP A 151 1.99 18.57 4.68
CA ASP A 151 1.72 18.87 3.28
C ASP A 151 2.96 19.50 2.68
N LEU A 152 3.68 18.74 1.89
CA LEU A 152 4.92 19.17 1.25
C LEU A 152 4.71 19.37 -0.25
N PRO A 153 5.44 20.29 -0.87
CA PRO A 153 5.50 20.36 -2.32
C PRO A 153 6.03 19.03 -2.88
N PRO A 154 5.68 18.68 -4.12
CA PRO A 154 6.22 17.49 -4.77
C PRO A 154 7.76 17.53 -4.78
N VAL A 155 8.39 16.41 -4.42
CA VAL A 155 9.84 16.25 -4.52
C VAL A 155 10.31 16.39 -5.96
N LYS A 156 11.56 16.83 -6.15
CA LYS A 156 12.16 16.97 -7.48
C LYS A 156 13.26 15.95 -7.70
N GLN A 157 13.47 15.57 -8.94
CA GLN A 157 14.58 14.73 -9.33
C GLN A 157 15.92 15.36 -8.90
N GLY A 158 16.79 14.55 -8.30
CA GLY A 158 18.10 14.98 -7.77
C GLY A 158 18.06 15.52 -6.33
N GLU A 159 16.89 15.70 -5.69
CA GLU A 159 16.81 16.05 -4.27
C GLU A 159 17.38 14.93 -3.40
N LEU A 160 18.18 15.34 -2.40
CA LEU A 160 18.74 14.40 -1.42
C LEU A 160 17.64 13.76 -0.58
N VAL A 161 17.68 12.45 -0.48
CA VAL A 161 16.76 11.68 0.39
C VAL A 161 17.50 10.64 1.18
N ILE A 162 16.93 10.27 2.33
CA ILE A 162 17.49 9.28 3.25
C ILE A 162 16.40 8.30 3.60
N ALA A 163 16.64 7.02 3.31
CA ALA A 163 15.79 5.94 3.76
C ALA A 163 16.22 5.51 5.17
N VAL A 164 15.25 5.44 6.08
CA VAL A 164 15.50 5.05 7.48
C VAL A 164 14.67 3.83 7.81
N GLY A 165 15.29 2.88 8.51
CA GLY A 165 14.62 1.66 8.94
C GLY A 165 15.24 1.09 10.21
N SER A 166 14.60 0.05 10.76
CA SER A 166 15.08 -0.68 11.95
C SER A 166 15.18 -2.18 11.65
N PRO A 167 16.10 -2.59 10.73
CA PRO A 167 16.22 -3.98 10.32
C PRO A 167 16.72 -4.87 11.46
N GLN A 168 16.17 -6.08 11.56
CA GLN A 168 16.66 -7.18 12.41
C GLN A 168 16.94 -6.84 13.90
N GLY A 169 16.23 -5.87 14.49
CA GLY A 169 16.46 -5.49 15.89
C GLY A 169 17.76 -4.74 16.15
N LEU A 170 18.44 -4.35 15.10
CA LEU A 170 19.57 -3.43 15.15
C LEU A 170 19.03 -2.00 15.35
N ALA A 171 19.88 -1.12 15.88
CA ALA A 171 19.56 0.31 15.94
C ALA A 171 19.20 0.81 14.54
N SER A 172 18.39 1.89 14.46
CA SER A 172 18.00 2.54 13.23
C SER A 172 19.14 2.59 12.22
N SER A 173 18.89 2.10 11.02
CA SER A 173 19.83 2.15 9.88
C SER A 173 19.40 3.26 8.94
N MET A 174 20.37 4.01 8.43
CA MET A 174 20.13 5.08 7.46
C MET A 174 20.93 4.82 6.19
N THR A 175 20.29 5.01 5.04
CA THR A 175 20.92 4.95 3.73
C THR A 175 20.59 6.21 2.96
N MET A 176 21.56 6.79 2.27
CA MET A 176 21.42 8.06 1.57
C MET A 176 21.46 7.85 0.07
N GLY A 177 20.67 8.62 -0.64
CA GLY A 177 20.61 8.71 -2.09
C GLY A 177 19.90 9.97 -2.54
N VAL A 178 19.38 9.94 -3.75
CA VAL A 178 18.61 11.04 -4.33
C VAL A 178 17.25 10.54 -4.84
N VAL A 179 16.35 11.45 -5.09
CA VAL A 179 15.14 11.17 -5.86
C VAL A 179 15.54 10.90 -7.31
N SER A 180 15.46 9.65 -7.75
CA SER A 180 15.73 9.26 -9.13
C SER A 180 14.58 9.66 -10.07
N ALA A 181 13.33 9.56 -9.58
CA ALA A 181 12.13 10.08 -10.24
C ALA A 181 11.07 10.44 -9.18
N PRO A 182 10.44 11.63 -9.29
CA PRO A 182 9.43 12.08 -8.32
C PRO A 182 8.10 11.32 -8.43
N ALA A 183 7.83 10.74 -9.59
CA ALA A 183 6.64 9.94 -9.89
C ALA A 183 7.02 8.87 -10.90
N ARG A 184 6.99 7.61 -10.50
CA ARG A 184 7.28 6.45 -11.33
C ARG A 184 6.21 5.40 -11.13
N GLU A 185 5.71 4.84 -12.23
CA GLU A 185 4.86 3.66 -12.26
C GLU A 185 5.78 2.45 -12.58
N PRO A 186 6.13 1.63 -11.58
CA PRO A 186 7.07 0.53 -11.79
C PRO A 186 6.43 -0.72 -12.39
N ASP A 187 5.11 -0.87 -12.20
CA ASP A 187 4.33 -2.02 -12.63
C ASP A 187 2.95 -1.56 -13.12
N LEU A 188 2.53 -2.08 -14.27
CA LEU A 188 1.23 -1.76 -14.86
C LEU A 188 0.05 -2.39 -14.08
N ASP A 189 0.31 -3.47 -13.33
CA ASP A 189 -0.71 -4.15 -12.52
C ASP A 189 -0.97 -3.45 -11.19
N VAL A 190 -0.06 -2.57 -10.75
CA VAL A 190 -0.22 -1.71 -9.56
C VAL A 190 -0.28 -0.25 -9.99
N PRO A 191 -1.47 0.27 -10.28
CA PRO A 191 -1.64 1.62 -10.83
C PRO A 191 -1.44 2.70 -9.76
N MET A 192 -0.20 2.85 -9.27
CA MET A 192 0.19 3.85 -8.29
C MET A 192 1.53 4.48 -8.65
N LEU A 193 1.64 5.80 -8.43
CA LEU A 193 2.88 6.53 -8.58
C LEU A 193 3.71 6.45 -7.31
N PHE A 194 4.99 6.11 -7.45
CA PHE A 194 5.96 6.03 -6.37
C PHE A 194 7.07 7.07 -6.52
N VAL A 195 7.64 7.50 -5.43
CA VAL A 195 8.94 8.18 -5.43
C VAL A 195 10.01 7.13 -5.64
N GLN A 196 10.75 7.21 -6.75
CA GLN A 196 11.89 6.34 -7.00
C GLN A 196 13.16 6.97 -6.42
N THR A 197 13.99 6.15 -5.77
CA THR A 197 15.28 6.57 -5.18
C THR A 197 16.36 5.51 -5.41
N ASP A 198 17.61 5.96 -5.46
CA ASP A 198 18.80 5.10 -5.44
C ASP A 198 19.34 4.89 -4.02
N ALA A 199 18.76 5.53 -3.00
CA ALA A 199 19.05 5.21 -1.61
C ALA A 199 18.82 3.69 -1.38
N PRO A 200 19.83 2.94 -0.87
CA PRO A 200 19.68 1.51 -0.69
C PRO A 200 18.53 1.14 0.24
N ILE A 201 17.47 0.55 -0.33
CA ILE A 201 16.37 -0.06 0.40
C ILE A 201 16.62 -1.56 0.43
N ASN A 202 16.52 -2.16 1.61
CA ASN A 202 16.70 -3.60 1.84
C ASN A 202 15.60 -4.11 2.78
N PRO A 203 15.34 -5.43 2.83
CA PRO A 203 14.41 -6.02 3.77
C PRO A 203 14.67 -5.53 5.20
N GLY A 204 13.63 -4.96 5.83
CA GLY A 204 13.71 -4.31 7.13
C GLY A 204 13.58 -2.78 7.09
N ASN A 205 13.82 -2.12 5.95
CA ASN A 205 13.51 -0.69 5.76
C ASN A 205 12.06 -0.47 5.32
N SER A 206 11.36 -1.50 4.82
CA SER A 206 9.95 -1.42 4.44
C SER A 206 9.08 -0.96 5.62
N GLY A 207 8.20 0.01 5.39
CA GLY A 207 7.39 0.68 6.40
C GLY A 207 8.10 1.82 7.13
N GLY A 208 9.42 1.96 6.97
CA GLY A 208 10.19 3.09 7.46
C GLY A 208 10.08 4.31 6.54
N PRO A 209 10.42 5.52 7.03
CA PRO A 209 10.30 6.74 6.24
C PRO A 209 11.42 6.90 5.21
N LEU A 210 11.08 7.52 4.07
CA LEU A 210 12.00 8.25 3.21
C LEU A 210 11.89 9.72 3.59
N ILE A 211 12.99 10.34 3.98
CA ILE A 211 13.02 11.73 4.47
C ILE A 211 13.86 12.61 3.55
N ASN A 212 13.55 13.91 3.52
CA ASN A 212 14.38 14.92 2.87
C ASN A 212 15.49 15.45 3.79
N ALA A 213 16.27 16.42 3.31
CA ALA A 213 17.34 17.05 4.06
C ALA A 213 16.88 17.83 5.31
N ASP A 214 15.61 18.22 5.39
CA ASP A 214 15.01 18.89 6.55
C ASP A 214 14.51 17.90 7.61
N GLY A 215 14.48 16.60 7.28
CA GLY A 215 13.95 15.51 8.12
C GLY A 215 12.44 15.41 8.07
N ASP A 216 11.82 15.95 7.04
CA ASP A 216 10.39 15.74 6.79
C ASP A 216 10.18 14.46 5.98
N ILE A 217 9.09 13.77 6.24
CA ILE A 217 8.72 12.55 5.53
C ILE A 217 8.27 12.91 4.11
N VAL A 218 8.98 12.44 3.09
CA VAL A 218 8.59 12.57 1.67
C VAL A 218 7.91 11.30 1.14
N GLY A 219 8.08 10.18 1.84
CA GLY A 219 7.41 8.92 1.52
C GLY A 219 7.63 7.84 2.56
N ILE A 220 7.00 6.67 2.35
CA ILE A 220 7.22 5.44 3.11
C ILE A 220 7.86 4.41 2.19
N ASN A 221 9.04 3.91 2.58
CA ASN A 221 9.75 2.87 1.83
C ASN A 221 8.87 1.62 1.73
N THR A 222 8.74 1.03 0.55
CA THR A 222 7.88 -0.15 0.37
C THR A 222 8.62 -1.32 -0.26
N PHE A 223 9.11 -1.22 -1.49
CA PHE A 223 9.74 -2.33 -2.19
C PHE A 223 10.94 -1.89 -3.03
N ILE A 224 11.64 -2.87 -3.58
CA ILE A 224 12.73 -2.72 -4.56
C ILE A 224 12.43 -3.54 -5.79
N LEU A 225 12.82 -3.04 -6.96
CA LEU A 225 12.94 -3.88 -8.15
C LEU A 225 14.34 -4.49 -8.14
N SER A 226 14.42 -5.81 -7.95
CA SER A 226 15.67 -6.51 -7.82
C SER A 226 15.56 -7.95 -8.30
N ARG A 227 16.57 -8.44 -9.04
CA ARG A 227 16.68 -9.85 -9.43
C ARG A 227 17.34 -10.72 -8.36
N SER A 228 18.04 -10.11 -7.42
CA SER A 228 18.83 -10.81 -6.38
C SER A 228 18.23 -10.68 -4.98
N GLY A 229 17.12 -9.94 -4.80
CA GLY A 229 16.51 -9.67 -3.49
C GLY A 229 17.21 -8.57 -2.67
N GLY A 230 18.34 -8.01 -3.14
CA GLY A 230 19.04 -6.87 -2.53
C GLY A 230 18.90 -5.60 -3.36
N SER A 231 19.22 -4.44 -2.78
CA SER A 231 19.17 -3.15 -3.47
C SER A 231 20.08 -3.12 -4.70
N GLN A 232 19.53 -2.67 -5.83
CA GLN A 232 20.23 -2.41 -7.09
C GLN A 232 20.07 -0.95 -7.54
N GLY A 233 19.76 -0.03 -6.60
CA GLY A 233 19.52 1.39 -6.90
C GLY A 233 18.12 1.69 -7.45
N LEU A 234 17.19 0.74 -7.34
CA LEU A 234 15.80 0.86 -7.77
C LEU A 234 14.89 0.66 -6.56
N GLY A 235 14.88 1.64 -5.67
CA GLY A 235 14.02 1.69 -4.49
C GLY A 235 12.78 2.54 -4.74
N PHE A 236 11.67 2.16 -4.11
CA PHE A 236 10.37 2.82 -4.25
C PHE A 236 9.78 3.17 -2.90
N ALA A 237 9.22 4.37 -2.81
CA ALA A 237 8.51 4.85 -1.63
C ALA A 237 7.14 5.40 -2.01
N ILE A 238 6.15 5.13 -1.17
CA ILE A 238 4.79 5.66 -1.29
C ILE A 238 4.83 7.15 -0.97
N PRO A 239 4.37 8.04 -1.86
CA PRO A 239 4.46 9.50 -1.66
C PRO A 239 3.72 9.97 -0.41
N VAL A 240 4.24 10.97 0.30
CA VAL A 240 3.69 11.46 1.58
C VAL A 240 2.24 11.94 1.49
N ASN A 241 1.82 12.48 0.35
CA ASN A 241 0.43 12.89 0.15
C ASN A 241 -0.55 11.69 0.17
N VAL A 242 -0.15 10.55 -0.41
CA VAL A 242 -0.92 9.29 -0.33
C VAL A 242 -0.90 8.77 1.11
N VAL A 243 0.29 8.78 1.75
CA VAL A 243 0.45 8.35 3.15
C VAL A 243 -0.47 9.14 4.08
N ARG A 244 -0.50 10.47 3.92
CA ARG A 244 -1.35 11.35 4.75
C ARG A 244 -2.84 11.07 4.54
N PHE A 245 -3.28 10.97 3.30
CA PHE A 245 -4.68 10.68 2.98
C PHE A 245 -5.12 9.34 3.60
N VAL A 246 -4.31 8.30 3.41
CA VAL A 246 -4.58 6.96 3.98
C VAL A 246 -4.56 6.99 5.51
N TYR A 247 -3.56 7.64 6.12
CA TYR A 247 -3.46 7.78 7.57
C TYR A 247 -4.68 8.48 8.18
N GLU A 248 -5.12 9.60 7.60
CA GLU A 248 -6.29 10.35 8.08
C GLU A 248 -7.57 9.51 7.98
N GLY A 249 -7.77 8.80 6.86
CA GLY A 249 -8.90 7.89 6.68
C GLY A 249 -8.91 6.74 7.69
N LEU A 250 -7.79 6.03 7.81
CA LEU A 250 -7.66 4.91 8.74
C LEU A 250 -7.79 5.35 10.19
N ARG A 251 -7.19 6.48 10.58
CA ARG A 251 -7.29 7.02 11.93
C ARG A 251 -8.71 7.39 12.33
N LYS A 252 -9.45 8.01 11.41
CA LYS A 252 -10.81 8.52 11.67
C LYS A 252 -11.87 7.43 11.61
N ASN A 253 -11.81 6.58 10.60
CA ASN A 253 -12.88 5.66 10.23
C ASN A 253 -12.47 4.18 10.32
N GLY A 254 -11.18 3.85 10.60
CA GLY A 254 -10.62 2.50 10.49
C GLY A 254 -10.48 2.01 9.05
N ARG A 255 -10.82 2.85 8.08
CA ARG A 255 -10.79 2.57 6.65
C ARG A 255 -10.50 3.84 5.83
N VAL A 256 -10.13 3.66 4.58
CA VAL A 256 -9.98 4.73 3.60
C VAL A 256 -11.23 4.75 2.73
N ASP A 257 -11.98 5.83 2.79
CA ASP A 257 -13.10 6.06 1.89
C ASP A 257 -12.56 6.68 0.60
N ARG A 258 -12.36 5.84 -0.43
CA ARG A 258 -11.89 6.28 -1.75
C ARG A 258 -13.05 6.57 -2.66
N VAL A 259 -12.91 7.63 -3.43
CA VAL A 259 -13.83 8.01 -4.49
C VAL A 259 -13.64 7.09 -5.70
N GLU A 260 -14.72 6.53 -6.19
CA GLU A 260 -14.81 5.84 -7.47
C GLU A 260 -15.68 6.63 -8.46
N LEU A 261 -15.19 6.70 -9.68
CA LEU A 261 -15.96 7.30 -10.78
C LEU A 261 -16.92 6.28 -11.43
N GLY A 262 -16.74 4.99 -11.13
CA GLY A 262 -17.52 3.91 -11.78
C GLY A 262 -17.04 3.65 -13.22
N ILE A 263 -15.72 3.70 -13.44
CA ILE A 263 -15.08 3.39 -14.72
C ILE A 263 -13.98 2.36 -14.52
N SER A 264 -13.75 1.54 -15.55
CA SER A 264 -12.51 0.81 -15.73
C SER A 264 -11.69 1.51 -16.81
N VAL A 265 -10.39 1.55 -16.64
CA VAL A 265 -9.49 2.26 -17.56
C VAL A 265 -8.35 1.35 -18.01
N GLN A 266 -7.78 1.67 -19.16
CA GLN A 266 -6.65 0.97 -19.74
C GLN A 266 -5.68 1.98 -20.35
N GLY A 267 -4.37 1.72 -20.20
CA GLY A 267 -3.33 2.48 -20.87
C GLY A 267 -3.45 2.33 -22.40
N ILE A 268 -3.28 3.42 -23.12
CA ILE A 268 -3.33 3.42 -24.58
C ILE A 268 -1.95 2.97 -25.09
N ALA A 269 -1.92 1.81 -25.74
CA ALA A 269 -0.80 1.34 -26.53
C ALA A 269 -1.00 1.71 -28.02
N PRO A 270 0.06 1.83 -28.83
CA PRO A 270 -0.07 2.17 -30.26
C PRO A 270 -1.02 1.25 -31.04
N THR A 271 -0.98 -0.06 -30.76
CA THR A 271 -1.88 -1.05 -31.36
C THR A 271 -3.34 -0.85 -30.96
N LEU A 272 -3.59 -0.43 -29.70
CA LEU A 272 -4.94 -0.12 -29.25
C LEU A 272 -5.47 1.16 -29.90
N SER A 273 -4.62 2.17 -30.01
CA SER A 273 -4.95 3.43 -30.70
C SER A 273 -5.31 3.20 -32.15
N GLU A 274 -4.47 2.45 -32.89
CA GLU A 274 -4.74 2.11 -34.29
C GLU A 274 -6.04 1.30 -34.46
N GLY A 275 -6.23 0.27 -33.62
CA GLY A 275 -7.40 -0.61 -33.72
C GLY A 275 -8.72 0.05 -33.36
N LEU A 276 -8.73 1.02 -32.46
CA LEU A 276 -9.92 1.78 -32.06
C LEU A 276 -10.05 3.14 -32.79
N GLY A 277 -9.07 3.54 -33.60
CA GLY A 277 -9.04 4.84 -34.25
C GLY A 277 -9.00 6.01 -33.26
N LEU A 278 -8.23 5.86 -32.15
CA LEU A 278 -8.11 6.90 -31.14
C LEU A 278 -7.27 8.08 -31.67
N GLU A 279 -7.48 9.26 -31.11
CA GLU A 279 -6.80 10.49 -31.50
C GLU A 279 -5.35 10.58 -31.07
N ARG A 280 -4.91 9.68 -30.15
CA ARG A 280 -3.53 9.61 -29.67
C ARG A 280 -3.17 8.20 -29.22
N ASP A 281 -1.89 7.89 -29.21
CA ASP A 281 -1.29 6.57 -28.90
C ASP A 281 -0.71 6.47 -27.47
N TRP A 282 -1.12 7.38 -26.59
CA TRP A 282 -0.69 7.46 -25.20
C TRP A 282 -1.83 7.94 -24.30
N GLY A 283 -1.68 7.75 -22.97
CA GLY A 283 -2.65 8.16 -21.97
C GLY A 283 -3.58 7.03 -21.55
N VAL A 284 -4.78 7.36 -21.16
CA VAL A 284 -5.75 6.43 -20.55
C VAL A 284 -7.08 6.50 -21.25
N VAL A 285 -7.59 5.37 -21.69
CA VAL A 285 -8.91 5.22 -22.29
C VAL A 285 -9.87 4.51 -21.33
N ILE A 286 -11.13 4.92 -21.31
CA ILE A 286 -12.20 4.23 -20.58
C ILE A 286 -12.54 2.94 -21.31
N SER A 287 -12.21 1.79 -20.71
CA SER A 287 -12.50 0.45 -21.24
C SER A 287 -13.89 -0.03 -20.85
N ASP A 288 -14.40 0.38 -19.66
CA ASP A 288 -15.75 0.06 -19.22
C ASP A 288 -16.34 1.17 -18.33
N VAL A 289 -17.67 1.24 -18.31
CA VAL A 289 -18.45 2.14 -17.45
C VAL A 289 -19.47 1.29 -16.71
N THR A 290 -19.48 1.40 -15.39
CA THR A 290 -20.38 0.65 -14.51
C THR A 290 -21.84 1.02 -14.80
N PRO A 291 -22.70 0.06 -15.18
CA PRO A 291 -24.11 0.31 -15.46
C PRO A 291 -24.81 0.90 -14.22
N GLY A 292 -25.56 2.00 -14.41
CA GLY A 292 -26.20 2.75 -13.33
C GLY A 292 -25.25 3.50 -12.42
N GLY A 293 -23.94 3.46 -12.71
CA GLY A 293 -22.90 4.10 -11.92
C GLY A 293 -22.77 5.61 -12.18
N PRO A 294 -21.97 6.31 -11.34
CA PRO A 294 -21.85 7.77 -11.40
C PRO A 294 -21.31 8.27 -12.75
N ALA A 295 -20.39 7.54 -13.38
CA ALA A 295 -19.84 7.91 -14.68
C ALA A 295 -20.86 7.78 -15.80
N GLU A 296 -21.68 6.71 -15.81
CA GLU A 296 -22.73 6.54 -16.80
C GLU A 296 -23.78 7.65 -16.68
N ILE A 297 -24.22 7.93 -15.45
CA ILE A 297 -25.20 9.02 -15.15
C ILE A 297 -24.64 10.37 -15.60
N ALA A 298 -23.34 10.61 -15.43
CA ALA A 298 -22.68 11.82 -15.85
C ALA A 298 -22.41 11.88 -17.37
N GLY A 299 -22.60 10.78 -18.10
CA GLY A 299 -22.46 10.72 -19.55
C GLY A 299 -21.06 10.37 -20.07
N LEU A 300 -20.17 9.84 -19.22
CA LEU A 300 -18.93 9.21 -19.66
C LEU A 300 -19.23 7.92 -20.44
N ARG A 301 -18.37 7.59 -21.41
CA ARG A 301 -18.58 6.46 -22.32
C ARG A 301 -17.28 5.66 -22.50
N ARG A 302 -17.42 4.41 -22.93
CA ARG A 302 -16.28 3.63 -23.44
C ARG A 302 -15.63 4.33 -24.60
N ALA A 303 -14.34 4.19 -24.74
CA ALA A 303 -13.46 4.86 -25.70
C ALA A 303 -13.27 6.37 -25.47
N ASP A 304 -13.81 6.98 -24.40
CA ASP A 304 -13.38 8.31 -23.97
C ASP A 304 -11.93 8.24 -23.49
N ILE A 305 -11.08 9.17 -23.92
CA ILE A 305 -9.73 9.33 -23.43
C ILE A 305 -9.75 10.35 -22.29
N ILE A 306 -9.27 9.97 -21.11
CA ILE A 306 -9.22 10.89 -19.96
C ILE A 306 -8.02 11.83 -20.14
N ASP A 307 -8.28 13.13 -20.17
CA ASP A 307 -7.28 14.18 -20.36
C ASP A 307 -6.83 14.79 -19.03
N ALA A 308 -7.81 15.07 -18.13
CA ALA A 308 -7.54 15.59 -16.80
C ALA A 308 -8.64 15.19 -15.79
N VAL A 309 -8.28 15.18 -14.50
CA VAL A 309 -9.21 15.11 -13.37
C VAL A 309 -8.89 16.24 -12.39
N ASP A 310 -9.89 17.07 -12.08
CA ASP A 310 -9.75 18.28 -11.25
C ASP A 310 -8.59 19.18 -11.73
N GLY A 311 -8.50 19.37 -13.05
CA GLY A 311 -7.46 20.15 -13.71
C GLY A 311 -6.05 19.53 -13.70
N ARG A 312 -5.91 18.26 -13.28
CA ARG A 312 -4.63 17.52 -13.27
C ARG A 312 -4.54 16.63 -14.48
N PRO A 313 -3.48 16.78 -15.28
CA PRO A 313 -3.28 15.92 -16.46
C PRO A 313 -3.21 14.44 -16.08
N ILE A 314 -3.83 13.60 -16.89
CA ILE A 314 -3.84 12.14 -16.74
C ILE A 314 -3.13 11.54 -17.96
N ASP A 315 -2.00 10.90 -17.71
CA ASP A 315 -1.16 10.23 -18.72
C ASP A 315 -1.06 8.72 -18.51
N SER A 316 -1.50 8.23 -17.35
CA SER A 316 -1.46 6.81 -16.98
C SER A 316 -2.57 6.46 -15.99
N ALA A 317 -2.86 5.18 -15.81
CA ALA A 317 -3.79 4.71 -14.77
C ALA A 317 -3.31 5.15 -13.37
N ALA A 318 -2.01 5.17 -13.13
CA ALA A 318 -1.44 5.61 -11.86
C ALA A 318 -1.62 7.11 -11.61
N SER A 319 -1.53 7.96 -12.64
CA SER A 319 -1.83 9.40 -12.50
C SER A 319 -3.31 9.65 -12.21
N LEU A 320 -4.21 8.87 -12.82
CA LEU A 320 -5.65 8.89 -12.49
C LEU A 320 -5.87 8.51 -11.02
N MET A 321 -5.28 7.41 -10.57
CA MET A 321 -5.38 6.99 -9.18
C MET A 321 -4.83 8.04 -8.21
N SER A 322 -3.68 8.65 -8.52
CA SER A 322 -3.10 9.72 -7.72
C SER A 322 -4.01 10.96 -7.65
N ALA A 323 -4.71 11.30 -8.73
CA ALA A 323 -5.70 12.37 -8.75
C ALA A 323 -6.88 12.05 -7.84
N LEU A 324 -7.42 10.82 -7.90
CA LEU A 324 -8.54 10.36 -7.06
C LEU A 324 -8.17 10.31 -5.55
N TYR A 325 -6.94 9.92 -5.18
CA TYR A 325 -6.48 9.99 -3.79
C TYR A 325 -6.42 11.43 -3.24
N ARG A 326 -6.29 12.41 -4.11
CA ARG A 326 -6.29 13.84 -3.69
C ARG A 326 -7.69 14.45 -3.70
N HIS A 327 -8.64 13.77 -4.30
CA HIS A 327 -10.04 14.21 -4.33
C HIS A 327 -10.68 13.93 -2.97
N THR A 328 -10.59 14.89 -2.04
CA THR A 328 -11.13 14.78 -0.68
C THR A 328 -12.56 15.27 -0.55
N ASP A 329 -13.06 16.00 -1.53
CA ASP A 329 -14.43 16.51 -1.54
C ASP A 329 -15.35 15.48 -2.22
N LYS A 330 -16.28 14.93 -1.43
CA LYS A 330 -17.23 13.88 -1.82
C LYS A 330 -18.31 14.34 -2.83
N ARG A 331 -18.17 15.51 -3.46
CA ARG A 331 -19.24 16.07 -4.28
C ARG A 331 -19.15 15.62 -5.74
N LEU A 332 -18.32 16.25 -6.51
CA LEU A 332 -18.22 16.06 -7.93
C LEU A 332 -16.74 16.09 -8.35
N ALA A 333 -16.30 15.10 -9.08
CA ALA A 333 -15.01 15.14 -9.77
C ALA A 333 -15.20 15.75 -11.16
N GLN A 334 -14.41 16.76 -11.48
CA GLN A 334 -14.37 17.32 -12.84
C GLN A 334 -13.47 16.45 -13.70
N VAL A 335 -14.05 15.74 -14.66
CA VAL A 335 -13.33 14.87 -15.59
C VAL A 335 -13.34 15.51 -16.97
N GLU A 336 -12.15 15.78 -17.50
CA GLU A 336 -11.97 16.24 -18.87
C GLU A 336 -11.62 15.04 -19.75
N VAL A 337 -12.38 14.86 -20.84
CA VAL A 337 -12.18 13.74 -21.77
C VAL A 337 -12.11 14.22 -23.22
N LEU A 338 -11.41 13.45 -24.04
CA LEU A 338 -11.39 13.59 -25.49
C LEU A 338 -12.28 12.48 -26.06
N ARG A 339 -13.30 12.88 -26.84
CA ARG A 339 -14.28 12.00 -27.48
C ARG A 339 -14.45 12.39 -28.90
N GLY A 340 -14.03 11.56 -29.88
CA GLY A 340 -14.16 11.83 -31.30
C GLY A 340 -13.54 13.17 -31.73
N GLY A 341 -12.41 13.55 -31.15
CA GLY A 341 -11.72 14.81 -31.41
C GLY A 341 -12.27 16.02 -30.64
N GLU A 342 -13.36 15.89 -29.90
CA GLU A 342 -13.91 16.96 -29.05
C GLU A 342 -13.51 16.83 -27.60
N ARG A 343 -13.12 17.94 -26.97
CA ARG A 343 -12.87 18.01 -25.51
C ARG A 343 -14.18 18.27 -24.77
N LEU A 344 -14.50 17.39 -23.84
CA LEU A 344 -15.69 17.49 -23.00
C LEU A 344 -15.27 17.58 -21.55
N THR A 345 -15.96 18.41 -20.78
CA THR A 345 -15.81 18.46 -19.31
C THR A 345 -17.07 17.92 -18.68
N VAL A 346 -16.93 16.88 -17.89
CA VAL A 346 -18.04 16.16 -17.25
C VAL A 346 -17.89 16.23 -15.74
N GLN A 347 -18.97 16.57 -15.04
CA GLN A 347 -19.02 16.54 -13.58
C GLN A 347 -19.53 15.16 -13.14
N VAL A 348 -18.65 14.36 -12.58
CA VAL A 348 -18.98 12.98 -12.17
C VAL A 348 -19.22 12.96 -10.66
N PRO A 349 -20.40 12.51 -10.19
CA PRO A 349 -20.63 12.31 -8.75
C PRO A 349 -19.61 11.32 -8.20
N ALA A 350 -18.91 11.75 -7.17
CA ALA A 350 -17.95 10.89 -6.48
C ALA A 350 -18.70 9.88 -5.62
N ALA A 351 -18.66 8.60 -5.97
CA ALA A 351 -19.25 7.53 -5.18
C ALA A 351 -18.20 6.89 -4.25
N GLU A 352 -18.61 6.47 -3.06
CA GLU A 352 -17.76 5.64 -2.22
C GLU A 352 -17.63 4.24 -2.86
N ARG A 353 -16.40 3.73 -2.96
CA ARG A 353 -16.14 2.40 -3.52
C ARG A 353 -16.83 1.33 -2.68
N GLY A 354 -17.58 0.46 -3.34
CA GLY A 354 -18.15 -0.74 -2.72
C GLY A 354 -17.06 -1.69 -2.19
N ARG A 355 -17.35 -2.42 -1.13
CA ARG A 355 -16.41 -3.39 -0.54
C ARG A 355 -16.08 -4.51 -1.53
N ARG A 356 -14.79 -4.78 -1.72
CA ARG A 356 -14.31 -5.95 -2.48
C ARG A 356 -13.94 -7.11 -1.54
N MET A 357 -13.86 -8.32 -2.08
CA MET A 357 -13.45 -9.53 -1.35
C MET A 357 -12.12 -9.36 -0.60
N GLU A 358 -11.17 -8.61 -1.18
CA GLU A 358 -9.87 -8.31 -0.59
C GLU A 358 -9.95 -7.51 0.72
N GLU A 359 -10.90 -6.56 0.81
CA GLU A 359 -11.14 -5.82 2.05
C GLU A 359 -11.70 -6.72 3.17
N MET A 360 -12.37 -7.80 2.80
CA MET A 360 -12.86 -8.79 3.76
C MET A 360 -11.73 -9.64 4.32
N LEU A 361 -10.73 -9.95 3.49
CA LEU A 361 -9.51 -10.62 3.95
C LEU A 361 -8.78 -9.76 4.99
N ASP A 362 -8.72 -8.43 4.79
CA ASP A 362 -8.08 -7.50 5.72
C ASP A 362 -8.81 -7.37 7.06
N THR A 363 -10.13 -7.53 7.05
CA THR A 363 -10.95 -7.45 8.28
C THR A 363 -11.02 -8.78 9.02
N ALA A 364 -10.64 -9.90 8.39
CA ALA A 364 -10.67 -11.22 8.99
C ALA A 364 -9.55 -11.39 10.03
N ASP A 365 -9.93 -11.42 11.31
CA ASP A 365 -9.01 -11.77 12.42
C ASP A 365 -8.68 -13.27 12.35
N SER A 366 -7.46 -13.60 11.93
CA SER A 366 -7.01 -14.99 11.82
C SER A 366 -7.09 -15.79 13.14
N GLY A 367 -7.15 -15.11 14.30
CA GLY A 367 -7.39 -15.74 15.60
C GLY A 367 -8.84 -16.20 15.78
N LYS A 368 -9.79 -15.44 15.25
CA LYS A 368 -11.22 -15.69 15.38
C LYS A 368 -11.83 -16.33 14.13
N ASN A 369 -11.29 -16.02 12.97
CA ASN A 369 -11.88 -16.35 11.68
C ASN A 369 -11.25 -17.59 11.00
N LEU A 370 -10.13 -18.11 11.54
CA LEU A 370 -9.47 -19.31 11.03
C LEU A 370 -10.14 -20.59 11.55
N ILE A 371 -10.57 -21.47 10.65
CA ILE A 371 -11.04 -22.83 10.95
C ILE A 371 -9.95 -23.80 10.53
N ARG A 372 -9.04 -24.13 11.46
CA ARG A 372 -7.82 -24.90 11.20
C ARG A 372 -8.07 -26.27 10.60
N ARG A 373 -9.08 -27.02 11.09
CA ARG A 373 -9.39 -28.36 10.58
C ARG A 373 -9.80 -28.38 9.11
N LEU A 374 -10.38 -27.31 8.60
CA LEU A 374 -10.71 -27.15 7.17
C LEU A 374 -9.67 -26.34 6.39
N GLY A 375 -8.71 -25.76 7.09
CA GLY A 375 -7.71 -24.91 6.44
C GLY A 375 -8.28 -23.69 5.75
N ILE A 376 -9.32 -23.07 6.33
CA ILE A 376 -9.98 -21.89 5.74
C ILE A 376 -9.98 -20.72 6.71
N LEU A 377 -9.79 -19.53 6.16
CA LEU A 377 -10.10 -18.26 6.79
C LEU A 377 -11.46 -17.80 6.26
N CYS A 378 -12.38 -17.45 7.16
CA CYS A 378 -13.75 -17.16 6.76
C CYS A 378 -14.37 -16.05 7.62
N VAL A 379 -15.41 -15.40 7.08
CA VAL A 379 -16.17 -14.34 7.76
C VAL A 379 -17.67 -14.64 7.71
N ASP A 380 -18.43 -14.08 8.65
CA ASP A 380 -19.88 -14.18 8.62
C ASP A 380 -20.43 -13.47 7.38
N ALA A 381 -21.35 -14.11 6.65
CA ALA A 381 -22.00 -13.54 5.48
C ALA A 381 -23.10 -12.55 5.89
N ASP A 382 -22.69 -11.45 6.56
CA ASP A 382 -23.55 -10.35 6.99
C ASP A 382 -23.99 -9.44 5.84
N ASP A 383 -24.74 -8.39 6.12
CA ASP A 383 -25.22 -7.42 5.12
C ASP A 383 -24.06 -6.71 4.38
N LYS A 384 -22.89 -6.65 4.99
CA LYS A 384 -21.69 -6.06 4.37
C LYS A 384 -21.08 -6.99 3.33
N VAL A 385 -21.04 -8.29 3.62
CA VAL A 385 -20.63 -9.33 2.68
C VAL A 385 -21.59 -9.39 1.49
N ARG A 386 -22.89 -9.24 1.74
CA ARG A 386 -23.92 -9.26 0.69
C ARG A 386 -23.82 -8.12 -0.33
N GLN A 387 -23.19 -7.01 0.04
CA GLN A 387 -22.90 -5.90 -0.89
C GLN A 387 -21.78 -6.24 -1.87
N VAL A 388 -20.96 -7.22 -1.55
CA VAL A 388 -19.77 -7.64 -2.33
C VAL A 388 -20.02 -8.93 -3.09
N VAL A 389 -20.74 -9.87 -2.47
CA VAL A 389 -21.06 -11.18 -3.03
C VAL A 389 -22.56 -11.27 -3.20
N SER A 390 -23.02 -11.45 -4.44
CA SER A 390 -24.43 -11.69 -4.72
C SER A 390 -24.81 -13.07 -4.19
N LEU A 391 -25.54 -13.14 -3.06
CA LEU A 391 -25.99 -14.37 -2.45
C LEU A 391 -27.45 -14.65 -2.80
N ARG A 392 -27.75 -15.89 -3.12
CA ARG A 392 -29.15 -16.37 -3.35
C ARG A 392 -29.90 -16.53 -2.03
N GLU A 393 -29.20 -16.95 -0.97
CA GLU A 393 -29.75 -17.05 0.38
C GLU A 393 -29.03 -16.12 1.34
N PRO A 394 -29.75 -15.49 2.30
CA PRO A 394 -29.13 -14.65 3.31
C PRO A 394 -28.39 -15.50 4.35
N GLY A 395 -27.28 -14.97 4.88
CA GLY A 395 -26.47 -15.61 5.90
C GLY A 395 -25.50 -16.65 5.34
N GLY A 396 -24.82 -17.34 6.23
CA GLY A 396 -23.78 -18.30 5.90
C GLY A 396 -22.39 -17.83 6.29
N VAL A 397 -21.37 -18.52 5.83
CA VAL A 397 -19.97 -18.26 6.14
C VAL A 397 -19.17 -18.18 4.84
N LEU A 398 -18.66 -16.99 4.51
CA LEU A 398 -17.86 -16.76 3.33
C LEU A 398 -16.41 -17.19 3.55
N VAL A 399 -15.88 -18.02 2.67
CA VAL A 399 -14.47 -18.39 2.63
C VAL A 399 -13.66 -17.27 1.96
N VAL A 400 -12.78 -16.62 2.70
CA VAL A 400 -11.96 -15.50 2.19
C VAL A 400 -10.53 -15.94 1.83
N ALA A 401 -10.03 -17.07 2.39
CA ALA A 401 -8.74 -17.66 2.00
C ALA A 401 -8.61 -19.12 2.46
N ARG A 402 -7.59 -19.84 1.91
CA ARG A 402 -7.18 -21.18 2.35
C ARG A 402 -5.79 -21.17 2.98
N THR A 403 -5.52 -22.13 3.90
CA THR A 403 -4.18 -22.33 4.48
C THR A 403 -3.39 -23.34 3.65
N LEU A 404 -2.06 -23.19 3.64
CA LEU A 404 -1.10 -24.12 3.02
C LEU A 404 -0.45 -25.10 4.03
N ASP A 405 -0.79 -25.01 5.32
CA ASP A 405 -0.27 -25.92 6.31
C ASP A 405 -0.88 -27.31 6.06
N GLY A 406 -0.03 -28.28 5.67
CA GLY A 406 -0.43 -29.65 5.33
C GLY A 406 -1.14 -30.44 6.44
N THR A 407 -1.67 -29.74 7.45
CA THR A 407 -2.48 -30.29 8.55
C THR A 407 -3.97 -30.07 8.34
N SER A 408 -4.36 -29.39 7.27
CA SER A 408 -5.76 -29.10 6.95
C SER A 408 -6.27 -30.10 5.91
N GLN A 409 -7.46 -30.60 6.17
CA GLN A 409 -8.16 -31.50 5.26
C GLN A 409 -8.49 -30.82 3.93
N ASP A 410 -8.35 -31.55 2.82
CA ASP A 410 -8.84 -31.07 1.52
C ASP A 410 -10.37 -31.18 1.46
N SER A 411 -11.03 -30.10 1.86
CA SER A 411 -12.49 -30.00 1.90
C SER A 411 -13.11 -29.64 0.54
N GLY A 412 -12.30 -29.35 -0.49
CA GLY A 412 -12.78 -28.85 -1.78
C GLY A 412 -13.33 -27.43 -1.75
N LEU A 413 -13.25 -26.72 -0.59
CA LEU A 413 -13.63 -25.33 -0.46
C LEU A 413 -12.59 -24.43 -1.17
N ILE A 414 -13.08 -23.39 -1.85
CA ILE A 414 -12.25 -22.36 -2.48
C ILE A 414 -12.64 -20.97 -1.99
N GLN A 415 -11.81 -19.98 -2.26
CA GLN A 415 -12.13 -18.59 -1.99
C GLN A 415 -13.39 -18.18 -2.75
N GLY A 416 -14.30 -17.47 -2.07
CA GLY A 416 -15.57 -17.03 -2.64
C GLY A 416 -16.74 -17.99 -2.36
N ASP A 417 -16.49 -19.20 -1.86
CA ASP A 417 -17.57 -20.09 -1.43
C ASP A 417 -18.27 -19.54 -0.19
N VAL A 418 -19.59 -19.70 -0.14
CA VAL A 418 -20.38 -19.41 1.07
C VAL A 418 -20.99 -20.70 1.60
N VAL A 419 -20.62 -21.08 2.82
CA VAL A 419 -21.16 -22.27 3.50
C VAL A 419 -22.48 -21.93 4.15
N HIS A 420 -23.58 -22.53 3.69
CA HIS A 420 -24.93 -22.33 4.22
C HIS A 420 -25.38 -23.44 5.17
N ALA A 421 -24.85 -24.65 4.99
CA ALA A 421 -25.19 -25.73 5.91
C ALA A 421 -24.03 -26.71 6.09
N PHE A 422 -23.97 -27.32 7.27
CA PHE A 422 -23.08 -28.41 7.66
C PHE A 422 -23.93 -29.63 7.95
N ASN A 423 -23.81 -30.69 7.14
CA ASN A 423 -24.72 -31.85 7.12
C ASN A 423 -26.16 -31.34 6.88
N ARG A 424 -27.00 -31.37 7.92
CA ARG A 424 -28.39 -30.93 7.86
C ARG A 424 -28.65 -29.66 8.69
N GLU A 425 -27.62 -29.13 9.32
CA GLU A 425 -27.71 -27.97 10.19
C GLU A 425 -27.34 -26.72 9.43
N ARG A 426 -28.19 -25.70 9.49
CA ARG A 426 -27.92 -24.40 8.92
C ARG A 426 -26.75 -23.73 9.64
N ILE A 427 -25.88 -23.09 8.89
CA ILE A 427 -24.72 -22.35 9.39
C ILE A 427 -24.90 -20.87 9.06
N ASP A 428 -25.02 -20.04 10.10
CA ASP A 428 -25.19 -18.59 9.97
C ASP A 428 -23.97 -17.81 10.50
N SER A 429 -22.95 -18.47 11.05
CA SER A 429 -21.77 -17.81 11.59
C SER A 429 -20.52 -18.71 11.60
N VAL A 430 -19.33 -18.06 11.59
CA VAL A 430 -18.02 -18.72 11.73
C VAL A 430 -17.95 -19.56 13.01
N ASP A 431 -18.50 -19.05 14.12
CA ASP A 431 -18.53 -19.79 15.37
C ASP A 431 -19.47 -20.99 15.31
N GLY A 432 -20.58 -20.91 14.58
CA GLY A 432 -21.46 -22.04 14.29
C GLY A 432 -20.73 -23.13 13.53
N LEU A 433 -20.08 -22.77 12.42
CA LEU A 433 -19.29 -23.71 11.60
C LEU A 433 -18.15 -24.33 12.41
N ARG A 434 -17.45 -23.53 13.23
CA ARG A 434 -16.37 -24.01 14.11
C ARG A 434 -16.87 -25.05 15.12
N ARG A 435 -18.02 -24.82 15.76
CA ARG A 435 -18.62 -25.79 16.70
C ARG A 435 -19.03 -27.06 16.00
N ALA A 436 -19.68 -26.97 14.84
CA ALA A 436 -20.10 -28.11 14.06
C ALA A 436 -18.94 -29.04 13.69
N ILE A 437 -17.82 -28.45 13.22
CA ILE A 437 -16.59 -29.16 12.87
C ILE A 437 -15.89 -29.75 14.11
N LYS A 438 -15.83 -29.00 15.22
CA LYS A 438 -15.18 -29.45 16.46
C LYS A 438 -15.91 -30.67 17.06
N ALA A 439 -17.20 -30.77 16.85
CA ALA A 439 -18.02 -31.88 17.36
C ALA A 439 -17.81 -33.19 16.58
N ARG A 440 -17.14 -33.17 15.41
CA ARG A 440 -16.92 -34.35 14.57
C ARG A 440 -15.68 -35.14 14.98
N LYS A 441 -15.82 -36.46 14.97
CA LYS A 441 -14.73 -37.41 15.19
C LYS A 441 -14.07 -37.78 13.86
N PRO A 442 -12.79 -38.21 13.88
CA PRO A 442 -12.15 -38.79 12.70
C PRO A 442 -12.99 -39.93 12.10
N GLY A 443 -13.09 -39.97 10.77
CA GLY A 443 -13.88 -40.94 10.01
C GLY A 443 -15.36 -40.60 9.88
N GLU A 444 -15.87 -39.53 10.52
CA GLU A 444 -17.28 -39.14 10.33
C GLU A 444 -17.46 -38.37 9.01
N ALA A 445 -18.54 -38.71 8.30
CA ALA A 445 -18.91 -38.04 7.06
C ALA A 445 -19.35 -36.59 7.31
N VAL A 446 -18.85 -35.68 6.49
CA VAL A 446 -19.21 -34.27 6.45
C VAL A 446 -19.74 -33.94 5.08
N VAL A 447 -20.86 -33.22 5.05
CA VAL A 447 -21.43 -32.62 3.83
C VAL A 447 -21.61 -31.13 4.06
N LEU A 448 -21.03 -30.34 3.22
CA LEU A 448 -21.21 -28.86 3.22
C LEU A 448 -22.13 -28.50 2.06
N GLN A 449 -23.20 -27.75 2.34
CA GLN A 449 -23.94 -27.06 1.31
C GLN A 449 -23.31 -25.70 1.13
N ILE A 450 -22.80 -25.45 -0.04
CA ILE A 450 -22.12 -24.19 -0.39
C ILE A 450 -22.83 -23.49 -1.54
N GLU A 451 -22.69 -22.18 -1.59
CA GLU A 451 -22.98 -21.36 -2.74
C GLU A 451 -21.66 -20.91 -3.39
N ARG A 452 -21.48 -21.25 -4.67
CA ARG A 452 -20.31 -20.91 -5.50
C ARG A 452 -20.79 -20.25 -6.78
N SER A 453 -20.39 -19.02 -7.04
CA SER A 453 -20.79 -18.27 -8.23
C SER A 453 -22.31 -18.26 -8.47
N GLY A 454 -23.10 -18.11 -7.41
CA GLY A 454 -24.56 -18.09 -7.44
C GLY A 454 -25.23 -19.44 -7.67
N GLN A 455 -24.51 -20.56 -7.54
CA GLN A 455 -25.05 -21.92 -7.64
C GLN A 455 -24.79 -22.71 -6.36
N PHE A 456 -25.77 -23.53 -5.95
CA PHE A 456 -25.59 -24.42 -4.82
C PHE A 456 -24.87 -25.70 -5.22
N HIS A 457 -23.91 -26.11 -4.38
CA HIS A 457 -23.14 -27.35 -4.51
C HIS A 457 -23.09 -28.08 -3.17
N TYR A 458 -22.86 -29.39 -3.22
CA TYR A 458 -22.54 -30.19 -2.05
C TYR A 458 -21.08 -30.64 -2.14
N LEU A 459 -20.29 -30.26 -1.15
CA LEU A 459 -18.96 -30.82 -0.93
C LEU A 459 -19.08 -31.90 0.16
N HIS A 460 -18.39 -33.01 -0.02
CA HIS A 460 -18.44 -34.12 0.96
C HIS A 460 -17.04 -34.71 1.16
N PHE A 461 -16.75 -35.07 2.39
CA PHE A 461 -15.48 -35.67 2.80
C PHE A 461 -15.64 -36.38 4.15
N GLU A 462 -14.66 -37.19 4.53
CA GLU A 462 -14.56 -37.75 5.88
C GLU A 462 -13.61 -36.92 6.71
N MET A 463 -13.95 -36.65 7.98
CA MET A 463 -13.08 -35.87 8.88
C MET A 463 -11.80 -36.66 9.21
N GLU A 464 -10.65 -36.02 9.08
CA GLU A 464 -9.35 -36.50 9.54
C GLU A 464 -9.11 -36.28 11.04
#